data_7854989a2d6d721a27ebdba7197da17a
#
_entry.id   7854989a2d6d721a27ebdba7197da17a
#
_cell.length_a   1.000
_cell.length_b   1.000
_cell.length_c   1.000
_cell.angle_alpha   90.00
_cell.angle_beta   90.00
_cell.angle_gamma   90.00
#
_symmetry.space_group_name_H-M   'P 1'
#
loop_
_entity.id
_entity.type
_entity.pdbx_description
1 polymer ?
#
loop_
_entity_poly.entity_id
_entity_poly.type
_entity_poly.pdbx_seq_one_letter_code
_entity_poly.pdbx_strand_id
1 'polypeptide(L)'
;MQHEPTWARSHSSKIIRRLEKNIFPWIGKRPIDGITPPQLLEVIRRIERRGVLETAHRALATCGQVFRYAVATGRAERDVTADLRGALPPIKRKHFAAVTEPGNVATLLRQLHGYSGSVIVRCALQIAPLLFVRPGELRQAKWQDINLEAAEWRFVVSKTDTPHIVPLARQALEILREIEPLTGEGTYVFPSARNTKGDRAMSDNAILAAMRGMGIGRDEMCGHGFRAMARTMLDEVLGYRPDLIEHQLAHQVRDPNGRAYNRTKHLSERREMMQAWADYLDRLRDARKSVWNGHEPRASSLEEAGHRPR
;
A
#
# COMPACT_ATOMS: atom_id res chain seq x y z
N MET A 1 3.86 -6.31 -28.51
CA MET A 1 3.61 -4.85 -28.40
C MET A 1 4.93 -4.13 -28.19
N GLN A 2 5.15 -3.00 -28.87
CA GLN A 2 6.47 -2.31 -28.86
C GLN A 2 6.89 -1.80 -27.46
N HIS A 3 5.94 -1.52 -26.57
CA HIS A 3 6.19 -1.10 -25.19
C HIS A 3 6.25 -2.26 -24.18
N GLU A 4 5.97 -3.48 -24.58
CA GLU A 4 5.94 -4.64 -23.70
C GLU A 4 7.29 -4.92 -22.99
N PRO A 5 8.45 -4.77 -23.65
CA PRO A 5 9.74 -4.98 -23.00
C PRO A 5 10.05 -3.98 -21.87
N THR A 6 9.43 -2.79 -21.91
CA THR A 6 9.63 -1.74 -20.89
C THR A 6 8.67 -1.85 -19.70
N TRP A 7 7.68 -2.73 -19.78
CA TRP A 7 6.68 -2.89 -18.73
C TRP A 7 7.00 -4.08 -17.83
N ALA A 8 6.73 -3.90 -16.53
CA ALA A 8 6.73 -5.04 -15.62
C ALA A 8 5.72 -6.10 -16.11
N ARG A 9 6.10 -7.38 -16.08
CA ARG A 9 5.27 -8.51 -16.56
C ARG A 9 3.85 -8.48 -16.02
N SER A 10 3.67 -8.11 -14.73
CA SER A 10 2.35 -8.00 -14.11
C SER A 10 1.50 -6.85 -14.68
N HIS A 11 2.14 -5.80 -15.20
CA HIS A 11 1.47 -4.66 -15.81
C HIS A 11 1.01 -5.00 -17.24
N SER A 12 1.91 -5.55 -18.06
CA SER A 12 1.58 -5.98 -19.44
C SER A 12 0.46 -7.01 -19.44
N SER A 13 0.54 -8.05 -18.60
CA SER A 13 -0.49 -9.08 -18.48
C SER A 13 -1.87 -8.49 -18.11
N LYS A 14 -1.92 -7.50 -17.24
CA LYS A 14 -3.18 -6.82 -16.87
C LYS A 14 -3.76 -6.00 -18.01
N ILE A 15 -2.91 -5.35 -18.82
CA ILE A 15 -3.34 -4.59 -20.00
C ILE A 15 -3.89 -5.54 -21.05
N ILE A 16 -3.12 -6.57 -21.43
CA ILE A 16 -3.51 -7.56 -22.43
C ILE A 16 -4.84 -8.20 -22.03
N ARG A 17 -4.93 -8.75 -20.82
CA ARG A 17 -6.16 -9.37 -20.32
C ARG A 17 -7.37 -8.43 -20.34
N ARG A 18 -7.15 -7.14 -20.08
CA ARG A 18 -8.23 -6.14 -20.14
C ARG A 18 -8.73 -5.97 -21.58
N LEU A 19 -7.82 -5.89 -22.55
CA LEU A 19 -8.18 -5.79 -23.96
C LEU A 19 -8.87 -7.07 -24.47
N GLU A 20 -8.29 -8.23 -24.19
CA GLU A 20 -8.84 -9.54 -24.58
C GLU A 20 -10.25 -9.77 -24.02
N LYS A 21 -10.48 -9.40 -22.77
CA LYS A 21 -11.78 -9.62 -22.12
C LYS A 21 -12.85 -8.62 -22.53
N ASN A 22 -12.46 -7.37 -22.81
CA ASN A 22 -13.44 -6.30 -22.90
C ASN A 22 -13.47 -5.57 -24.26
N ILE A 23 -12.42 -5.63 -25.06
CA ILE A 23 -12.31 -4.86 -26.31
C ILE A 23 -12.29 -5.79 -27.52
N PHE A 24 -11.36 -6.76 -27.54
CA PHE A 24 -11.16 -7.63 -28.71
C PHE A 24 -12.39 -8.46 -29.12
N PRO A 25 -13.26 -8.94 -28.21
CA PRO A 25 -14.45 -9.67 -28.60
C PRO A 25 -15.42 -8.87 -29.49
N TRP A 26 -15.36 -7.53 -29.43
CA TRP A 26 -16.30 -6.64 -30.08
C TRP A 26 -15.73 -5.96 -31.33
N ILE A 27 -14.49 -5.49 -31.25
CA ILE A 27 -13.85 -4.73 -32.32
C ILE A 27 -12.46 -5.24 -32.74
N GLY A 28 -11.93 -6.28 -32.08
CA GLY A 28 -10.56 -6.75 -32.31
C GLY A 28 -10.31 -7.34 -33.70
N LYS A 29 -11.34 -7.73 -34.43
CA LYS A 29 -11.24 -8.25 -35.80
C LYS A 29 -11.44 -7.17 -36.87
N ARG A 30 -11.78 -5.94 -36.50
CA ARG A 30 -11.99 -4.83 -37.43
C ARG A 30 -10.67 -4.14 -37.78
N PRO A 31 -10.47 -3.69 -39.02
CA PRO A 31 -9.40 -2.76 -39.34
C PRO A 31 -9.46 -1.54 -38.44
N ILE A 32 -8.29 -1.06 -37.97
CA ILE A 32 -8.26 0.02 -36.96
C ILE A 32 -8.72 1.36 -37.50
N ASP A 33 -8.51 1.64 -38.76
CA ASP A 33 -8.96 2.81 -39.51
C ASP A 33 -10.49 2.85 -39.68
N GLY A 34 -11.14 1.67 -39.72
CA GLY A 34 -12.58 1.53 -39.82
C GLY A 34 -13.34 1.62 -38.48
N ILE A 35 -12.67 1.82 -37.35
CA ILE A 35 -13.30 1.94 -36.02
C ILE A 35 -13.70 3.39 -35.78
N THR A 36 -15.00 3.64 -35.62
CA THR A 36 -15.54 4.99 -35.38
C THR A 36 -15.68 5.28 -33.86
N PRO A 37 -15.71 6.58 -33.46
CA PRO A 37 -15.93 6.95 -32.07
C PRO A 37 -17.20 6.33 -31.44
N PRO A 38 -18.38 6.33 -32.09
CA PRO A 38 -19.58 5.71 -31.55
C PRO A 38 -19.41 4.20 -31.29
N GLN A 39 -18.76 3.48 -32.22
CA GLN A 39 -18.51 2.04 -32.05
C GLN A 39 -17.61 1.76 -30.86
N LEU A 40 -16.53 2.51 -30.69
CA LEU A 40 -15.65 2.37 -29.55
C LEU A 40 -16.38 2.73 -28.25
N LEU A 41 -17.15 3.82 -28.25
CA LEU A 41 -17.94 4.24 -27.09
C LEU A 41 -18.92 3.16 -26.64
N GLU A 42 -19.61 2.51 -27.58
CA GLU A 42 -20.50 1.40 -27.24
C GLU A 42 -19.80 0.27 -26.49
N VAL A 43 -18.61 -0.12 -26.97
CA VAL A 43 -17.82 -1.16 -26.32
C VAL A 43 -17.39 -0.73 -24.91
N ILE A 44 -16.97 0.52 -24.72
CA ILE A 44 -16.59 1.08 -23.43
C ILE A 44 -17.79 1.14 -22.48
N ARG A 45 -18.97 1.54 -22.96
CA ARG A 45 -20.22 1.56 -22.16
C ARG A 45 -20.69 0.17 -21.73
N ARG A 46 -20.34 -0.90 -22.45
CA ARG A 46 -20.58 -2.29 -21.99
C ARG A 46 -19.79 -2.58 -20.71
N ILE A 47 -18.58 -2.03 -20.57
CA ILE A 47 -17.78 -2.17 -19.35
C ILE A 47 -18.40 -1.34 -18.22
N GLU A 48 -18.80 -0.11 -18.52
CA GLU A 48 -19.45 0.81 -17.57
C GLU A 48 -20.73 0.21 -16.98
N ARG A 49 -21.62 -0.33 -17.84
CA ARG A 49 -22.89 -0.96 -17.41
C ARG A 49 -22.70 -2.13 -16.43
N ARG A 50 -21.52 -2.73 -16.38
CA ARG A 50 -21.17 -3.75 -15.38
C ARG A 50 -20.76 -3.17 -14.04
N GLY A 51 -20.83 -1.85 -13.84
CA GLY A 51 -20.44 -1.17 -12.60
C GLY A 51 -18.93 -1.03 -12.38
N VAL A 52 -18.10 -1.34 -13.39
CA VAL A 52 -16.62 -1.31 -13.27
C VAL A 52 -16.02 -0.10 -14.01
N LEU A 53 -16.48 1.10 -13.64
CA LEU A 53 -16.16 2.36 -14.29
C LEU A 53 -14.65 2.62 -14.44
N GLU A 54 -13.85 2.30 -13.40
CA GLU A 54 -12.39 2.43 -13.47
C GLU A 54 -11.78 1.54 -14.58
N THR A 55 -12.33 0.34 -14.77
CA THR A 55 -11.90 -0.54 -15.86
C THR A 55 -12.25 0.05 -17.22
N ALA A 56 -13.43 0.70 -17.35
CA ALA A 56 -13.84 1.40 -18.58
C ALA A 56 -12.85 2.54 -18.92
N HIS A 57 -12.52 3.40 -17.96
CA HIS A 57 -11.54 4.47 -18.16
C HIS A 57 -10.15 3.94 -18.54
N ARG A 58 -9.69 2.90 -17.86
CA ARG A 58 -8.39 2.28 -18.18
C ARG A 58 -8.39 1.59 -19.55
N ALA A 59 -9.51 1.00 -19.96
CA ALA A 59 -9.64 0.40 -21.28
C ALA A 59 -9.59 1.49 -22.36
N LEU A 60 -10.37 2.58 -22.19
CA LEU A 60 -10.36 3.73 -23.11
C LEU A 60 -8.97 4.36 -23.23
N ALA A 61 -8.28 4.58 -22.11
CA ALA A 61 -6.91 5.09 -22.11
C ALA A 61 -5.93 4.17 -22.86
N THR A 62 -6.08 2.85 -22.74
CA THR A 62 -5.27 1.88 -23.47
C THR A 62 -5.60 1.88 -24.97
N CYS A 63 -6.89 1.99 -25.34
CA CYS A 63 -7.29 2.17 -26.73
C CYS A 63 -6.64 3.43 -27.32
N GLY A 64 -6.62 4.55 -26.61
CA GLY A 64 -5.96 5.78 -27.06
C GLY A 64 -4.45 5.59 -27.32
N GLN A 65 -3.77 4.80 -26.49
CA GLN A 65 -2.35 4.45 -26.78
C GLN A 65 -2.23 3.65 -28.08
N VAL A 66 -3.13 2.70 -28.32
CA VAL A 66 -3.14 1.88 -29.55
C VAL A 66 -3.44 2.75 -30.78
N PHE A 67 -4.44 3.63 -30.70
CA PHE A 67 -4.78 4.53 -31.83
C PHE A 67 -3.65 5.52 -32.13
N ARG A 68 -3.05 6.16 -31.12
CA ARG A 68 -1.89 7.04 -31.33
C ARG A 68 -0.72 6.33 -31.99
N TYR A 69 -0.48 5.08 -31.60
CA TYR A 69 0.54 4.26 -32.26
C TYR A 69 0.16 3.93 -33.70
N ALA A 70 -1.12 3.62 -33.98
CA ALA A 70 -1.61 3.38 -35.33
C ALA A 70 -1.44 4.61 -36.23
N VAL A 71 -1.76 5.80 -35.71
CA VAL A 71 -1.53 7.08 -36.44
C VAL A 71 -0.05 7.29 -36.70
N ALA A 72 0.82 7.11 -35.70
CA ALA A 72 2.26 7.26 -35.85
C ALA A 72 2.90 6.27 -36.87
N THR A 73 2.21 5.15 -37.14
CA THR A 73 2.67 4.12 -38.08
C THR A 73 1.87 4.10 -39.41
N GLY A 74 1.07 5.13 -39.67
CA GLY A 74 0.27 5.26 -40.90
C GLY A 74 -0.87 4.25 -41.05
N ARG A 75 -1.31 3.59 -39.95
CA ARG A 75 -2.38 2.58 -39.96
C ARG A 75 -3.76 3.15 -39.61
N ALA A 76 -3.81 4.38 -39.16
CA ALA A 76 -5.03 5.15 -38.92
C ALA A 76 -4.73 6.64 -39.16
N GLU A 77 -5.72 7.38 -39.59
CA GLU A 77 -5.60 8.82 -39.85
C GLU A 77 -5.69 9.65 -38.57
N ARG A 78 -6.45 9.15 -37.55
CA ARG A 78 -6.69 9.89 -36.31
C ARG A 78 -6.90 8.98 -35.10
N ASP A 79 -6.67 9.53 -33.91
CA ASP A 79 -7.01 8.92 -32.61
C ASP A 79 -8.49 9.20 -32.29
N VAL A 80 -9.36 8.24 -32.55
CA VAL A 80 -10.81 8.36 -32.29
C VAL A 80 -11.16 8.47 -30.81
N THR A 81 -10.23 8.14 -29.90
CA THR A 81 -10.48 8.26 -28.46
C THR A 81 -10.47 9.72 -27.99
N ALA A 82 -9.92 10.63 -28.78
CA ALA A 82 -9.92 12.06 -28.48
C ALA A 82 -11.36 12.62 -28.42
N ASP A 83 -12.24 12.12 -29.28
CA ASP A 83 -13.64 12.54 -29.33
C ASP A 83 -14.46 11.99 -28.14
N LEU A 84 -13.92 11.02 -27.40
CA LEU A 84 -14.58 10.41 -26.26
C LEU A 84 -14.18 11.03 -24.91
N ARG A 85 -13.47 12.16 -24.93
CA ARG A 85 -13.17 12.90 -23.70
C ARG A 85 -14.47 13.37 -23.04
N GLY A 86 -14.62 13.04 -21.74
CA GLY A 86 -15.83 13.37 -20.99
C GLY A 86 -17.03 12.45 -21.25
N ALA A 87 -16.93 11.48 -22.16
CA ALA A 87 -18.02 10.55 -22.47
C ALA A 87 -18.33 9.54 -21.35
N LEU A 88 -17.42 9.35 -20.40
CA LEU A 88 -17.61 8.54 -19.20
C LEU A 88 -17.77 9.43 -17.96
N PRO A 89 -18.62 9.04 -17.00
CA PRO A 89 -18.70 9.74 -15.71
C PRO A 89 -17.33 9.80 -15.01
N PRO A 90 -17.07 10.83 -14.20
CA PRO A 90 -15.81 10.93 -13.45
C PRO A 90 -15.71 9.83 -12.39
N ILE A 91 -14.50 9.32 -12.17
CA ILE A 91 -14.23 8.35 -11.12
C ILE A 91 -14.14 9.09 -9.79
N LYS A 92 -15.02 8.76 -8.84
CA LYS A 92 -14.84 9.18 -7.45
C LYS A 92 -13.68 8.37 -6.85
N ARG A 93 -12.54 9.02 -6.67
CA ARG A 93 -11.38 8.39 -6.01
C ARG A 93 -11.74 8.14 -4.54
N LYS A 94 -11.63 6.89 -4.12
CA LYS A 94 -11.67 6.52 -2.70
C LYS A 94 -10.23 6.37 -2.21
N HIS A 95 -9.94 6.94 -1.04
CA HIS A 95 -8.69 6.65 -0.34
C HIS A 95 -8.68 5.18 0.11
N PHE A 96 -7.49 4.64 0.31
CA PHE A 96 -7.36 3.33 0.92
C PHE A 96 -7.93 3.37 2.34
N ALA A 97 -8.72 2.34 2.68
CA ALA A 97 -9.21 2.18 4.03
C ALA A 97 -8.05 2.02 5.00
N ALA A 98 -8.04 2.82 6.04
CA ALA A 98 -7.00 2.85 7.07
C ALA A 98 -7.61 3.25 8.41
N VAL A 99 -7.19 2.57 9.46
CA VAL A 99 -7.49 2.92 10.84
C VAL A 99 -6.39 3.86 11.33
N THR A 100 -6.74 5.05 11.80
CA THR A 100 -5.79 6.07 12.27
C THR A 100 -6.05 6.53 13.71
N GLU A 101 -7.23 6.27 14.24
CA GLU A 101 -7.57 6.58 15.63
C GLU A 101 -6.90 5.62 16.61
N PRO A 102 -6.16 6.08 17.64
CA PRO A 102 -5.39 5.24 18.56
C PRO A 102 -6.18 4.08 19.18
N GLY A 103 -7.41 4.33 19.63
CA GLY A 103 -8.27 3.29 20.21
C GLY A 103 -8.65 2.19 19.23
N ASN A 104 -8.92 2.56 17.99
CA ASN A 104 -9.23 1.62 16.90
C ASN A 104 -7.96 0.86 16.45
N VAL A 105 -6.81 1.53 16.41
CA VAL A 105 -5.51 0.90 16.14
C VAL A 105 -5.18 -0.14 17.22
N ALA A 106 -5.41 0.18 18.50
CA ALA A 106 -5.22 -0.77 19.59
C ALA A 106 -6.07 -2.05 19.40
N THR A 107 -7.31 -1.89 18.96
CA THR A 107 -8.21 -3.02 18.66
C THR A 107 -7.71 -3.83 17.47
N LEU A 108 -7.34 -3.16 16.37
CA LEU A 108 -6.74 -3.79 15.20
C LEU A 108 -5.50 -4.61 15.57
N LEU A 109 -4.56 -4.03 16.32
CA LEU A 109 -3.32 -4.71 16.72
C LEU A 109 -3.60 -5.97 17.55
N ARG A 110 -4.54 -5.92 18.47
CA ARG A 110 -4.96 -7.12 19.25
C ARG A 110 -5.56 -8.19 18.35
N GLN A 111 -6.39 -7.82 17.37
CA GLN A 111 -6.93 -8.76 16.39
C GLN A 111 -5.82 -9.42 15.57
N LEU A 112 -4.85 -8.62 15.05
CA LEU A 112 -3.73 -9.15 14.27
C LEU A 112 -2.86 -10.14 15.08
N HIS A 113 -2.62 -9.85 16.37
CA HIS A 113 -1.88 -10.73 17.27
C HIS A 113 -2.66 -12.00 17.64
N GLY A 114 -3.99 -11.92 17.68
CA GLY A 114 -4.88 -13.06 17.92
C GLY A 114 -5.10 -13.97 16.73
N TYR A 115 -4.43 -13.75 15.59
CA TYR A 115 -4.58 -14.62 14.42
C TYR A 115 -4.08 -16.04 14.70
N SER A 116 -4.98 -17.01 14.57
CA SER A 116 -4.76 -18.43 14.90
C SER A 116 -4.42 -19.33 13.70
N GLY A 117 -4.20 -18.73 12.51
CA GLY A 117 -3.84 -19.48 11.30
C GLY A 117 -2.34 -19.79 11.22
N SER A 118 -1.81 -19.93 10.00
CA SER A 118 -0.39 -20.30 9.82
C SER A 118 0.56 -19.27 10.43
N VAL A 119 1.66 -19.75 11.04
CA VAL A 119 2.71 -18.92 11.65
C VAL A 119 3.26 -17.88 10.65
N ILE A 120 3.49 -18.29 9.40
CA ILE A 120 4.00 -17.39 8.35
C ILE A 120 3.07 -16.20 8.13
N VAL A 121 1.75 -16.44 8.07
CA VAL A 121 0.76 -15.36 7.89
C VAL A 121 0.62 -14.53 9.16
N ARG A 122 0.70 -15.14 10.33
CA ARG A 122 0.70 -14.43 11.62
C ARG A 122 1.87 -13.45 11.70
N CYS A 123 3.08 -13.91 11.45
CA CYS A 123 4.27 -13.06 11.45
C CYS A 123 4.16 -11.93 10.41
N ALA A 124 3.64 -12.23 9.21
CA ALA A 124 3.41 -11.20 8.18
C ALA A 124 2.37 -10.16 8.60
N LEU A 125 1.30 -10.55 9.30
CA LEU A 125 0.29 -9.65 9.85
C LEU A 125 0.86 -8.75 10.97
N GLN A 126 1.66 -9.32 11.86
CA GLN A 126 2.25 -8.60 13.00
C GLN A 126 3.34 -7.62 12.58
N ILE A 127 4.16 -7.99 11.58
CA ILE A 127 5.26 -7.12 11.12
C ILE A 127 4.76 -6.02 10.15
N ALA A 128 3.63 -6.21 9.47
CA ALA A 128 3.09 -5.25 8.52
C ALA A 128 2.89 -3.83 9.09
N PRO A 129 2.26 -3.63 10.26
CA PRO A 129 2.14 -2.32 10.90
C PRO A 129 3.48 -1.74 11.37
N LEU A 130 4.44 -2.59 11.78
CA LEU A 130 5.76 -2.16 12.26
C LEU A 130 6.60 -1.55 11.13
N LEU A 131 6.63 -2.19 9.96
CA LEU A 131 7.48 -1.77 8.84
C LEU A 131 6.78 -0.82 7.87
N PHE A 132 5.46 -0.86 7.78
CA PHE A 132 4.60 -0.10 6.88
C PHE A 132 5.16 0.10 5.46
N VAL A 133 5.89 -0.90 4.96
CA VAL A 133 6.31 -1.00 3.56
C VAL A 133 5.12 -1.33 2.64
N ARG A 134 5.30 -1.27 1.33
CA ARG A 134 4.20 -1.67 0.43
C ARG A 134 3.90 -3.16 0.58
N PRO A 135 2.61 -3.59 0.53
CA PRO A 135 2.25 -5.00 0.68
C PRO A 135 2.96 -5.94 -0.30
N GLY A 136 3.23 -5.44 -1.52
CA GLY A 136 4.00 -6.19 -2.51
C GLY A 136 5.47 -6.37 -2.13
N GLU A 137 6.08 -5.41 -1.45
CA GLU A 137 7.45 -5.47 -0.93
C GLU A 137 7.52 -6.45 0.25
N LEU A 138 6.61 -6.29 1.23
CA LEU A 138 6.57 -7.18 2.39
C LEU A 138 6.47 -8.67 1.99
N ARG A 139 5.47 -9.02 1.16
CA ARG A 139 5.29 -10.42 0.77
C ARG A 139 6.44 -11.00 -0.05
N GLN A 140 7.24 -10.16 -0.70
CA GLN A 140 8.39 -10.54 -1.52
C GLN A 140 9.72 -10.34 -0.78
N ALA A 141 9.69 -10.06 0.52
CA ALA A 141 10.89 -9.95 1.34
C ALA A 141 11.73 -11.23 1.24
N LYS A 142 13.01 -11.06 0.96
CA LYS A 142 13.96 -12.17 0.85
C LYS A 142 14.94 -12.14 2.03
N TRP A 143 15.34 -13.30 2.51
CA TRP A 143 16.31 -13.42 3.59
C TRP A 143 17.66 -12.78 3.25
N GLN A 144 18.13 -12.92 2.03
CA GLN A 144 19.38 -12.29 1.57
C GLN A 144 19.41 -10.76 1.68
N ASP A 145 18.24 -10.12 1.73
CA ASP A 145 18.08 -8.67 1.79
C ASP A 145 17.95 -8.16 3.24
N ILE A 146 17.91 -9.08 4.24
CA ILE A 146 17.76 -8.78 5.65
C ILE A 146 19.09 -9.04 6.39
N ASN A 147 19.54 -8.02 7.10
CA ASN A 147 20.67 -8.16 8.02
C ASN A 147 20.15 -8.01 9.45
N LEU A 148 20.05 -9.14 10.17
CA LEU A 148 19.54 -9.17 11.54
C LEU A 148 20.49 -8.54 12.55
N GLU A 149 21.81 -8.56 12.29
CA GLU A 149 22.82 -7.96 13.17
C GLU A 149 22.85 -6.45 13.04
N ALA A 150 22.83 -5.94 11.77
CA ALA A 150 22.76 -4.50 11.49
C ALA A 150 21.37 -3.92 11.75
N ALA A 151 20.36 -4.77 11.99
CA ALA A 151 18.95 -4.40 12.13
C ALA A 151 18.43 -3.60 10.92
N GLU A 152 18.67 -4.12 9.71
CA GLU A 152 18.31 -3.46 8.47
C GLU A 152 17.73 -4.45 7.44
N TRP A 153 16.72 -3.98 6.71
CA TRP A 153 16.24 -4.62 5.49
C TRP A 153 16.55 -3.72 4.29
N ARG A 154 17.35 -4.21 3.35
CA ARG A 154 17.84 -3.47 2.17
C ARG A 154 17.28 -4.08 0.90
N PHE A 155 16.48 -3.34 0.14
CA PHE A 155 15.89 -3.83 -1.09
C PHE A 155 15.74 -2.72 -2.14
N VAL A 156 15.45 -3.11 -3.38
CA VAL A 156 15.11 -2.18 -4.46
C VAL A 156 13.60 -2.05 -4.54
N VAL A 157 13.09 -0.82 -4.44
CA VAL A 157 11.67 -0.51 -4.55
C VAL A 157 11.19 -0.82 -5.95
N SER A 158 10.33 -1.83 -6.10
CA SER A 158 9.90 -2.35 -7.40
C SER A 158 9.15 -1.34 -8.29
N LYS A 159 8.58 -0.28 -7.70
CA LYS A 159 7.82 0.76 -8.43
C LYS A 159 8.71 1.84 -9.02
N THR A 160 9.83 2.16 -8.38
CA THR A 160 10.69 3.30 -8.72
C THR A 160 12.11 2.90 -9.06
N ASP A 161 12.43 1.60 -8.98
CA ASP A 161 13.76 1.04 -9.16
C ASP A 161 14.83 1.73 -8.29
N THR A 162 14.44 2.11 -7.07
CA THR A 162 15.27 2.87 -6.15
C THR A 162 15.65 2.02 -4.95
N PRO A 163 16.92 1.86 -4.60
CA PRO A 163 17.33 1.18 -3.39
C PRO A 163 16.80 1.87 -2.14
N HIS A 164 16.33 1.08 -1.20
CA HIS A 164 15.74 1.52 0.05
C HIS A 164 16.28 0.72 1.24
N ILE A 165 16.44 1.39 2.38
CA ILE A 165 16.84 0.79 3.64
C ILE A 165 15.69 1.01 4.62
N VAL A 166 15.21 -0.08 5.24
CA VAL A 166 14.23 -0.05 6.31
C VAL A 166 14.92 -0.45 7.60
N PRO A 167 15.08 0.47 8.57
CA PRO A 167 15.56 0.12 9.91
C PRO A 167 14.54 -0.81 10.58
N LEU A 168 15.04 -1.84 11.24
CA LEU A 168 14.24 -2.84 11.94
C LEU A 168 14.26 -2.55 13.44
N ALA A 169 13.10 -2.20 13.99
CA ALA A 169 12.92 -2.09 15.42
C ALA A 169 13.04 -3.47 16.10
N ARG A 170 13.31 -3.49 17.41
CA ARG A 170 13.44 -4.71 18.21
C ARG A 170 12.30 -5.68 17.99
N GLN A 171 11.05 -5.19 17.98
CA GLN A 171 9.86 -6.02 17.78
C GLN A 171 9.82 -6.67 16.39
N ALA A 172 10.27 -5.97 15.36
CA ALA A 172 10.38 -6.55 14.01
C ALA A 172 11.46 -7.63 13.94
N LEU A 173 12.60 -7.43 14.63
CA LEU A 173 13.66 -8.45 14.74
C LEU A 173 13.17 -9.69 15.48
N GLU A 174 12.40 -9.53 16.55
CA GLU A 174 11.82 -10.65 17.30
C GLU A 174 10.92 -11.52 16.40
N ILE A 175 10.05 -10.89 15.58
CA ILE A 175 9.20 -11.61 14.62
C ILE A 175 10.04 -12.29 13.53
N LEU A 176 11.08 -11.65 13.03
CA LEU A 176 11.95 -12.24 12.02
C LEU A 176 12.72 -13.42 12.57
N ARG A 177 13.25 -13.35 13.80
CA ARG A 177 13.92 -14.48 14.48
C ARG A 177 12.96 -15.64 14.79
N GLU A 178 11.69 -15.36 15.08
CA GLU A 178 10.66 -16.40 15.27
C GLU A 178 10.44 -17.21 14.00
N ILE A 179 10.44 -16.55 12.84
CA ILE A 179 10.11 -17.20 11.56
C ILE A 179 11.35 -17.78 10.86
N GLU A 180 12.55 -17.30 11.16
CA GLU A 180 13.81 -17.73 10.54
C GLU A 180 14.04 -19.24 10.57
N PRO A 181 13.83 -19.96 11.70
CA PRO A 181 13.99 -21.43 11.75
C PRO A 181 13.05 -22.18 10.80
N LEU A 182 11.94 -21.56 10.40
CA LEU A 182 10.93 -22.18 9.54
C LEU A 182 11.11 -21.86 8.04
N THR A 183 11.74 -20.72 7.72
CA THR A 183 11.80 -20.22 6.34
C THR A 183 13.20 -19.75 5.92
N GLY A 184 14.18 -19.73 6.82
CA GLY A 184 15.51 -19.17 6.61
C GLY A 184 16.35 -19.92 5.56
N GLU A 185 16.12 -21.19 5.36
CA GLU A 185 16.75 -21.98 4.30
C GLU A 185 16.17 -21.66 2.91
N GLY A 186 15.00 -21.02 2.83
CA GLY A 186 14.33 -20.62 1.60
C GLY A 186 14.73 -19.23 1.12
N THR A 187 14.21 -18.83 -0.05
CA THR A 187 14.45 -17.50 -0.62
C THR A 187 13.66 -16.41 0.11
N TYR A 188 12.39 -16.69 0.44
CA TYR A 188 11.46 -15.68 0.94
C TYR A 188 11.22 -15.80 2.44
N VAL A 189 11.17 -14.66 3.12
CA VAL A 189 10.80 -14.58 4.54
C VAL A 189 9.38 -15.11 4.76
N PHE A 190 8.47 -14.78 3.83
CA PHE A 190 7.07 -15.18 3.87
C PHE A 190 6.73 -16.03 2.64
N PRO A 191 7.10 -17.29 2.61
CA PRO A 191 6.82 -18.17 1.48
C PRO A 191 5.34 -18.56 1.41
N SER A 192 4.93 -19.06 0.24
CA SER A 192 3.61 -19.62 0.03
C SER A 192 3.51 -20.98 0.75
N ALA A 193 2.47 -21.18 1.55
CA ALA A 193 2.21 -22.45 2.23
C ALA A 193 2.04 -23.66 1.26
N ARG A 194 1.80 -23.38 -0.03
CA ARG A 194 1.70 -24.41 -1.08
C ARG A 194 3.05 -24.77 -1.71
N ASN A 195 4.12 -24.16 -1.25
CA ASN A 195 5.46 -24.36 -1.80
C ASN A 195 6.44 -24.72 -0.68
N THR A 196 6.74 -26.01 -0.59
CA THR A 196 7.63 -26.57 0.45
C THR A 196 9.10 -26.18 0.28
N LYS A 197 9.50 -25.70 -0.92
CA LYS A 197 10.88 -25.27 -1.19
C LYS A 197 11.18 -23.82 -0.78
N GLY A 198 10.18 -23.05 -0.34
CA GLY A 198 10.37 -21.65 0.05
C GLY A 198 10.77 -20.69 -1.08
N ASP A 199 10.74 -21.13 -2.34
CA ASP A 199 11.15 -20.36 -3.52
C ASP A 199 10.01 -19.53 -4.17
N ARG A 200 8.83 -19.53 -3.55
CA ARG A 200 7.68 -18.75 -3.97
C ARG A 200 7.12 -17.93 -2.82
N ALA A 201 7.03 -16.62 -3.02
CA ALA A 201 6.44 -15.70 -2.06
C ALA A 201 4.96 -16.03 -1.78
N MET A 202 4.45 -15.64 -0.61
CA MET A 202 3.00 -15.73 -0.29
C MET A 202 2.16 -14.99 -1.32
N SER A 203 0.87 -15.35 -1.42
CA SER A 203 -0.03 -14.74 -2.40
C SER A 203 -0.29 -13.26 -2.10
N ASP A 204 -0.64 -12.50 -3.14
CA ASP A 204 -1.00 -11.07 -3.03
C ASP A 204 -2.15 -10.82 -2.04
N ASN A 205 -3.00 -11.83 -1.83
CA ASN A 205 -4.19 -11.72 -1.01
C ASN A 205 -4.03 -12.37 0.38
N ALA A 206 -2.89 -12.97 0.72
CA ALA A 206 -2.77 -13.74 1.97
C ALA A 206 -3.09 -12.90 3.20
N ILE A 207 -2.45 -11.74 3.35
CA ILE A 207 -2.69 -10.79 4.46
C ILE A 207 -4.14 -10.28 4.44
N LEU A 208 -4.66 -9.91 3.25
CA LEU A 208 -6.03 -9.43 3.14
C LEU A 208 -7.05 -10.52 3.48
N ALA A 209 -6.85 -11.75 3.02
CA ALA A 209 -7.73 -12.88 3.33
C ALA A 209 -7.73 -13.17 4.83
N ALA A 210 -6.57 -13.14 5.48
CA ALA A 210 -6.46 -13.32 6.92
C ALA A 210 -7.20 -12.21 7.69
N MET A 211 -7.03 -10.93 7.32
CA MET A 211 -7.78 -9.83 7.93
C MET A 211 -9.29 -10.01 7.77
N ARG A 212 -9.78 -10.42 6.57
CA ARG A 212 -11.21 -10.68 6.34
C ARG A 212 -11.71 -11.87 7.16
N GLY A 213 -10.90 -12.92 7.31
CA GLY A 213 -11.23 -14.06 8.19
C GLY A 213 -11.36 -13.68 9.67
N MET A 214 -10.69 -12.61 10.10
CA MET A 214 -10.82 -12.05 11.45
C MET A 214 -11.95 -11.01 11.58
N GLY A 215 -12.75 -10.78 10.54
CA GLY A 215 -13.86 -9.82 10.55
C GLY A 215 -13.47 -8.38 10.24
N ILE A 216 -12.21 -8.07 9.95
CA ILE A 216 -11.77 -6.71 9.60
C ILE A 216 -12.29 -6.36 8.20
N GLY A 217 -13.16 -5.34 8.08
CA GLY A 217 -13.87 -4.93 6.87
C GLY A 217 -12.94 -4.36 5.77
N ARG A 218 -13.42 -4.40 4.49
CA ARG A 218 -12.67 -3.82 3.36
C ARG A 218 -12.63 -2.30 3.40
N ASP A 219 -13.60 -1.70 4.00
CA ASP A 219 -13.79 -0.28 4.24
C ASP A 219 -13.13 0.19 5.54
N GLU A 220 -12.70 -0.74 6.38
CA GLU A 220 -12.01 -0.50 7.64
C GLU A 220 -10.49 -0.48 7.45
N MET A 221 -9.92 -1.56 6.91
CA MET A 221 -8.47 -1.69 6.75
C MET A 221 -8.08 -2.46 5.50
N CYS A 222 -6.97 -2.07 4.90
CA CYS A 222 -6.32 -2.80 3.81
C CYS A 222 -4.79 -2.81 4.00
N GLY A 223 -4.07 -3.60 3.22
CA GLY A 223 -2.62 -3.69 3.34
C GLY A 223 -1.88 -2.35 3.11
N HIS A 224 -2.41 -1.46 2.27
CA HIS A 224 -1.90 -0.09 2.11
C HIS A 224 -2.31 0.82 3.27
N GLY A 225 -3.35 0.47 4.01
CA GLY A 225 -3.82 1.21 5.17
C GLY A 225 -2.77 1.33 6.28
N PHE A 226 -1.89 0.33 6.46
CA PHE A 226 -0.79 0.41 7.42
C PHE A 226 0.15 1.58 7.14
N ARG A 227 0.34 1.96 5.89
CA ARG A 227 1.17 3.11 5.51
C ARG A 227 0.49 4.44 5.84
N ALA A 228 -0.81 4.53 5.59
CA ALA A 228 -1.60 5.70 5.95
C ALA A 228 -1.70 5.85 7.49
N MET A 229 -1.93 4.74 8.20
CA MET A 229 -1.90 4.67 9.67
C MET A 229 -0.57 5.20 10.22
N ALA A 230 0.55 4.64 9.77
CA ALA A 230 1.87 5.05 10.24
C ALA A 230 2.17 6.51 9.90
N ARG A 231 1.88 6.96 8.66
CA ARG A 231 2.10 8.35 8.26
C ARG A 231 1.34 9.33 9.15
N THR A 232 0.06 9.10 9.36
CA THR A 232 -0.79 9.97 10.17
C THR A 232 -0.33 9.99 11.64
N MET A 233 -0.12 8.82 12.23
CA MET A 233 0.20 8.75 13.66
C MET A 233 1.64 9.16 13.99
N LEU A 234 2.60 8.93 13.09
CA LEU A 234 3.97 9.44 13.25
C LEU A 234 4.00 10.97 13.21
N ASP A 235 3.21 11.58 12.34
CA ASP A 235 3.11 13.04 12.19
C ASP A 235 2.29 13.64 13.33
N GLU A 236 1.01 13.26 13.43
CA GLU A 236 0.03 13.93 14.27
C GLU A 236 0.10 13.53 15.77
N VAL A 237 0.56 12.31 16.07
CA VAL A 237 0.59 11.80 17.45
C VAL A 237 2.01 11.79 18.03
N LEU A 238 2.99 11.35 17.25
CA LEU A 238 4.38 11.24 17.72
C LEU A 238 5.24 12.46 17.34
N GLY A 239 4.74 13.38 16.52
CA GLY A 239 5.39 14.65 16.20
C GLY A 239 6.65 14.52 15.34
N TYR A 240 6.81 13.42 14.58
CA TYR A 240 7.94 13.26 13.68
C TYR A 240 7.80 14.12 12.43
N ARG A 241 8.91 14.64 11.94
CA ARG A 241 8.96 15.49 10.74
C ARG A 241 8.46 14.74 9.50
N PRO A 242 7.60 15.36 8.67
CA PRO A 242 7.05 14.74 7.47
C PRO A 242 8.11 14.24 6.48
N ASP A 243 9.23 14.96 6.30
CA ASP A 243 10.29 14.55 5.38
C ASP A 243 10.95 13.22 5.80
N LEU A 244 11.12 13.00 7.11
CA LEU A 244 11.64 11.75 7.68
C LEU A 244 10.69 10.59 7.40
N ILE A 245 9.38 10.83 7.61
CA ILE A 245 8.32 9.83 7.36
C ILE A 245 8.23 9.50 5.88
N GLU A 246 8.26 10.49 4.99
CA GLU A 246 8.21 10.28 3.54
C GLU A 246 9.44 9.51 3.02
N HIS A 247 10.63 9.74 3.61
CA HIS A 247 11.81 8.93 3.33
C HIS A 247 11.62 7.48 3.73
N GLN A 248 11.05 7.23 4.92
CA GLN A 248 10.74 5.86 5.39
C GLN A 248 9.69 5.18 4.50
N LEU A 249 8.74 5.92 4.00
CA LEU A 249 7.73 5.44 3.05
C LEU A 249 8.29 5.19 1.63
N ALA A 250 9.56 5.48 1.35
CA ALA A 250 10.14 5.45 0.01
C ALA A 250 9.30 6.25 -1.01
N HIS A 251 8.79 7.42 -0.58
CA HIS A 251 8.19 8.40 -1.47
C HIS A 251 9.27 9.31 -2.04
N GLN A 252 9.03 9.83 -3.25
CA GLN A 252 9.92 10.84 -3.82
C GLN A 252 9.74 12.16 -3.05
N VAL A 253 10.67 12.46 -2.16
CA VAL A 253 10.80 13.79 -1.59
C VAL A 253 11.53 14.65 -2.62
N ARG A 254 10.86 15.65 -3.17
CA ARG A 254 11.52 16.62 -4.05
C ARG A 254 12.51 17.43 -3.21
N ASP A 255 13.79 17.18 -3.40
CA ASP A 255 14.83 18.08 -2.90
C ASP A 255 14.81 19.35 -3.77
N PRO A 256 14.63 20.56 -3.22
CA PRO A 256 14.70 21.81 -3.97
C PRO A 256 16.01 21.97 -4.75
N ASN A 257 17.08 21.31 -4.32
CA ASN A 257 18.42 21.39 -4.92
C ASN A 257 18.71 20.27 -5.94
N GLY A 258 17.73 19.43 -6.31
CA GLY A 258 17.88 18.44 -7.38
C GLY A 258 18.90 17.33 -7.13
N ARG A 259 19.40 17.16 -5.91
CA ARG A 259 20.38 16.14 -5.59
C ARG A 259 19.76 14.75 -5.61
N ALA A 260 20.39 13.86 -6.35
CA ALA A 260 20.04 12.45 -6.34
C ALA A 260 20.01 11.91 -4.90
N TYR A 261 18.97 11.15 -4.57
CA TYR A 261 18.68 10.54 -3.28
C TYR A 261 19.91 10.05 -2.52
N ASN A 262 20.21 10.68 -1.41
CA ASN A 262 21.15 10.13 -0.45
C ASN A 262 20.41 9.05 0.37
N ARG A 263 20.67 7.76 0.07
CA ARG A 263 19.99 6.58 0.61
C ARG A 263 20.13 6.46 2.14
N THR A 264 21.20 7.03 2.69
CA THR A 264 21.51 7.04 4.11
C THR A 264 21.07 8.31 4.81
N LYS A 265 20.47 9.26 4.07
CA LYS A 265 19.98 10.50 4.67
C LYS A 265 18.99 10.17 5.78
N HIS A 266 19.25 10.73 6.95
CA HIS A 266 18.43 10.52 8.15
C HIS A 266 18.34 9.06 8.65
N LEU A 267 19.30 8.17 8.34
CA LEU A 267 19.19 6.78 8.75
C LEU A 267 19.18 6.63 10.29
N SER A 268 19.98 7.41 11.02
CA SER A 268 19.98 7.43 12.48
C SER A 268 18.63 7.88 13.04
N GLU A 269 18.12 9.03 12.57
CA GLU A 269 16.82 9.57 13.00
C GLU A 269 15.67 8.60 12.64
N ARG A 270 15.77 7.91 11.48
CA ARG A 270 14.79 6.90 11.09
C ARG A 270 14.85 5.65 11.97
N ARG A 271 16.01 5.24 12.47
CA ARG A 271 16.12 4.14 13.46
C ARG A 271 15.38 4.50 14.74
N GLU A 272 15.62 5.69 15.26
CA GLU A 272 14.93 6.19 16.44
C GLU A 272 13.42 6.27 16.23
N MET A 273 12.99 6.83 15.10
CA MET A 273 11.57 6.90 14.73
C MET A 273 10.93 5.51 14.63
N MET A 274 11.59 4.54 13.99
CA MET A 274 11.05 3.19 13.83
C MET A 274 10.95 2.45 15.16
N GLN A 275 11.92 2.65 16.08
CA GLN A 275 11.84 2.08 17.41
C GLN A 275 10.73 2.73 18.23
N ALA A 276 10.64 4.06 18.25
CA ALA A 276 9.58 4.79 18.95
C ALA A 276 8.19 4.41 18.43
N TRP A 277 8.06 4.21 17.11
CA TRP A 277 6.83 3.73 16.47
C TRP A 277 6.46 2.33 16.95
N ALA A 278 7.39 1.40 16.97
CA ALA A 278 7.15 0.03 17.41
C ALA A 278 6.78 -0.02 18.91
N ASP A 279 7.46 0.75 19.74
CA ASP A 279 7.15 0.86 21.19
C ASP A 279 5.78 1.51 21.42
N TYR A 280 5.40 2.46 20.57
CA TYR A 280 4.06 3.07 20.62
C TYR A 280 2.96 2.06 20.26
N LEU A 281 3.17 1.25 19.22
CA LEU A 281 2.22 0.20 18.83
C LEU A 281 2.07 -0.86 19.94
N ASP A 282 3.15 -1.24 20.62
CA ASP A 282 3.10 -2.16 21.76
C ASP A 282 2.27 -1.56 22.91
N ARG A 283 2.53 -0.30 23.27
CA ARG A 283 1.71 0.40 24.30
C ARG A 283 0.24 0.42 23.94
N LEU A 284 -0.11 0.68 22.68
CA LEU A 284 -1.51 0.67 22.23
C LEU A 284 -2.13 -0.72 22.31
N ARG A 285 -1.41 -1.76 21.88
CA ARG A 285 -1.88 -3.15 21.93
C ARG A 285 -2.14 -3.58 23.36
N ASP A 286 -1.19 -3.29 24.25
CA ASP A 286 -1.16 -3.80 25.64
C ASP A 286 -1.98 -2.94 26.60
N ALA A 287 -2.34 -1.72 26.21
CA ALA A 287 -3.28 -0.91 26.98
C ALA A 287 -4.59 -1.69 27.18
N ARG A 288 -4.85 -2.13 28.42
CA ARG A 288 -6.14 -2.67 28.79
C ARG A 288 -7.18 -1.62 28.45
N LYS A 289 -8.40 -2.04 28.02
CA LYS A 289 -9.56 -1.15 28.02
C LYS A 289 -9.72 -0.62 29.45
N SER A 290 -9.09 0.50 29.76
CA SER A 290 -9.51 1.27 30.90
C SER A 290 -10.95 1.66 30.58
N VAL A 291 -11.88 1.14 31.34
CA VAL A 291 -13.28 1.60 31.33
C VAL A 291 -13.17 3.11 31.48
N TRP A 292 -13.43 3.82 30.41
CA TRP A 292 -13.58 5.27 30.44
C TRP A 292 -14.91 5.57 31.13
N ASN A 293 -14.92 5.43 32.47
CA ASN A 293 -15.96 5.96 33.30
C ASN A 293 -15.78 7.48 33.26
N GLY A 294 -16.69 8.12 32.52
CA GLY A 294 -16.73 9.57 32.38
C GLY A 294 -16.82 10.25 33.77
N HIS A 295 -15.67 10.63 34.28
CA HIS A 295 -15.53 11.66 35.29
C HIS A 295 -14.58 12.70 34.70
N GLU A 296 -15.17 13.72 34.11
CA GLU A 296 -14.49 15.01 33.98
C GLU A 296 -14.11 15.47 35.40
N PRO A 297 -12.84 15.80 35.66
CA PRO A 297 -12.54 16.55 36.87
C PRO A 297 -13.19 17.93 36.74
N ARG A 298 -14.25 18.16 37.53
CA ARG A 298 -14.80 19.50 37.76
C ARG A 298 -13.64 20.43 38.12
N ALA A 299 -13.43 21.46 37.31
CA ALA A 299 -12.63 22.61 37.68
C ALA A 299 -13.16 23.13 39.03
N SER A 300 -12.39 22.93 40.10
CA SER A 300 -12.64 23.53 41.39
C SER A 300 -12.44 25.03 41.29
N SER A 301 -13.55 25.70 41.49
CA SER A 301 -13.66 27.11 41.78
C SER A 301 -12.57 27.60 42.77
N LEU A 302 -11.73 28.50 42.32
CA LEU A 302 -11.01 29.45 43.15
C LEU A 302 -11.72 30.79 43.02
N GLU A 303 -12.76 30.97 43.83
CA GLU A 303 -13.26 32.26 44.29
C GLU A 303 -13.35 32.20 45.80
N GLU A 304 -12.67 33.08 46.46
CA GLU A 304 -12.92 33.80 47.68
C GLU A 304 -11.66 33.99 48.54
N ALA A 305 -11.08 35.13 48.42
CA ALA A 305 -10.43 35.86 49.50
C ALA A 305 -10.34 37.33 49.06
N GLY A 306 -11.32 38.15 49.33
CA GLY A 306 -11.31 38.97 50.52
C GLY A 306 -10.66 40.32 50.28
N HIS A 307 -11.44 41.34 49.93
CA HIS A 307 -11.02 42.70 50.29
C HIS A 307 -12.19 43.53 50.81
N ARG A 308 -12.17 43.88 52.08
CA ARG A 308 -12.86 45.01 52.71
C ARG A 308 -11.83 46.08 53.15
N PRO A 309 -12.21 47.23 53.61
CA PRO A 309 -12.49 48.47 52.83
C PRO A 309 -11.62 49.62 53.33
N ARG A 310 -11.54 50.67 52.54
CA ARG A 310 -11.75 52.06 53.00
C ARG A 310 -11.90 52.97 51.77
#